data_0c42e7a9f6e45878af3b0cfb9f4f65b4
#
_entry.id   0c42e7a9f6e45878af3b0cfb9f4f65b4
#
_cell.length_a   1.000
_cell.length_b   1.000
_cell.length_c   1.000
_cell.angle_alpha   90.00
_cell.angle_beta   90.00
_cell.angle_gamma   90.00
#
_symmetry.space_group_name_H-M   'P 1'
#
loop_
_entity.id
_entity.type
_entity.pdbx_description
1 polymer ?
#
loop_
_entity_poly.entity_id
_entity_poly.type
_entity_poly.pdbx_seq_one_letter_code
_entity_poly.pdbx_strand_id
1 'polypeptide(L)'
;MAGLRYAIIDIGSNSIRFRRPDERNKLVVTTRLGDGIAENGMLREANMDRSIKVVRAMAANARHMGFVPAAYATSAVRDAKNQSEFVNRVFEACGVRVDVLSGEREAEYAFRAAAEPNGGLIDIGGASFQLVA
;
A
#
# COMPACT_ATOMS: atom_id res chain seq x y z
N MET A 1 0.13 -20.63 20.07
CA MET A 1 -0.75 -20.08 19.06
C MET A 1 -0.01 -19.09 18.18
N ALA A 2 -0.20 -19.18 16.90
CA ALA A 2 0.41 -18.25 16.00
C ALA A 2 -0.20 -16.86 16.21
N GLY A 3 0.59 -15.82 16.13
CA GLY A 3 0.09 -14.47 16.19
C GLY A 3 -0.67 -14.10 14.92
N LEU A 4 -1.13 -12.86 14.84
CA LEU A 4 -1.81 -12.36 13.67
C LEU A 4 -0.87 -12.39 12.46
N ARG A 5 -1.40 -12.82 11.33
CA ARG A 5 -0.64 -12.84 10.09
C ARG A 5 -1.24 -11.80 9.15
N TYR A 6 -0.38 -10.98 8.59
CA TYR A 6 -0.79 -9.84 7.78
C TYR A 6 -0.59 -10.08 6.29
N ALA A 7 -1.56 -9.61 5.52
CA ALA A 7 -1.41 -9.47 4.08
C ALA A 7 -1.16 -7.99 3.81
N ILE A 8 -0.15 -7.69 3.04
CA ILE A 8 0.33 -6.33 2.85
C ILE A 8 -0.20 -5.73 1.56
N ILE A 9 -0.78 -4.54 1.66
CA ILE A 9 -1.26 -3.77 0.51
C ILE A 9 -0.40 -2.51 0.43
N ASP A 10 0.41 -2.42 -0.61
CA ASP A 10 1.30 -1.29 -0.83
C ASP A 10 0.70 -0.39 -1.90
N ILE A 11 0.24 0.79 -1.50
CA ILE A 11 -0.43 1.73 -2.38
C ILE A 11 0.59 2.72 -2.94
N GLY A 12 1.09 2.42 -4.12
CA GLY A 12 2.06 3.27 -4.79
C GLY A 12 1.41 4.26 -5.73
N SER A 13 2.24 5.13 -6.29
CA SER A 13 1.78 6.15 -7.24
C SER A 13 1.27 5.55 -8.55
N ASN A 14 1.88 4.49 -9.02
CA ASN A 14 1.54 3.86 -10.28
C ASN A 14 0.73 2.58 -10.10
N SER A 15 1.08 1.78 -9.10
CA SER A 15 0.50 0.45 -8.90
C SER A 15 0.25 0.16 -7.43
N ILE A 16 -0.72 -0.70 -7.18
CA ILE A 16 -0.96 -1.25 -5.86
C ILE A 16 -0.47 -2.68 -5.87
N ARG A 17 0.29 -3.04 -4.85
CA ARG A 17 0.89 -4.36 -4.73
C ARG A 17 0.31 -5.07 -3.51
N PHE A 18 -0.02 -6.33 -3.70
CA PHE A 18 -0.65 -7.13 -2.66
C PHE A 18 0.18 -8.39 -2.44
N ARG A 19 0.52 -8.63 -1.18
CA ARG A 19 1.32 -9.80 -0.82
C ARG A 19 0.73 -10.51 0.38
N ARG A 20 0.45 -11.80 0.21
CA ARG A 20 0.00 -12.65 1.30
C ARG A 20 1.15 -13.54 1.73
N PRO A 21 1.24 -13.88 3.03
CA PRO A 21 2.31 -14.76 3.52
C PRO A 21 2.29 -16.16 2.90
N ASP A 22 1.13 -16.61 2.44
CA ASP A 22 0.98 -17.96 1.86
C ASP A 22 1.26 -18.01 0.36
N GLU A 23 1.55 -16.87 -0.26
CA GLU A 23 1.81 -16.77 -1.68
C GLU A 23 3.24 -16.33 -1.94
N ARG A 24 3.90 -16.99 -2.88
CA ARG A 24 5.25 -16.60 -3.27
C ARG A 24 5.27 -15.30 -4.06
N ASN A 25 4.32 -15.18 -4.99
CA ASN A 25 4.27 -14.03 -5.89
C ASN A 25 3.31 -12.98 -5.38
N LYS A 26 3.69 -11.72 -5.56
CA LYS A 26 2.78 -10.61 -5.25
C LYS A 26 1.92 -10.30 -6.46
N LEU A 27 0.72 -9.80 -6.19
CA LEU A 27 -0.18 -9.32 -7.22
C LEU A 27 0.07 -7.83 -7.39
N VAL A 28 0.21 -7.39 -8.63
CA VAL A 28 0.44 -5.97 -8.94
C VAL A 28 -0.68 -5.49 -9.85
N VAL A 29 -1.37 -4.44 -9.43
CA VAL A 29 -2.46 -3.85 -10.22
C VAL A 29 -2.15 -2.40 -10.47
N THR A 30 -2.09 -2.00 -11.74
CA THR A 30 -1.81 -0.62 -12.12
C THR A 30 -3.07 0.22 -11.96
N THR A 31 -3.01 1.24 -11.11
CA THR A 31 -4.14 2.12 -10.84
C THR A 31 -3.88 3.57 -11.17
N ARG A 32 -2.61 3.94 -11.32
CA ARG A 32 -2.17 5.31 -11.65
C ARG A 32 -2.73 6.36 -10.69
N LEU A 33 -2.73 6.02 -9.41
CA LEU A 33 -3.26 6.92 -8.39
C LEU A 33 -2.61 8.29 -8.42
N GLY A 34 -1.32 8.34 -8.72
CA GLY A 34 -0.56 9.60 -8.72
C GLY A 34 -0.70 10.45 -9.97
N ASP A 35 -1.40 9.98 -10.99
CA ASP A 35 -1.53 10.76 -12.23
C ASP A 35 -2.23 12.09 -11.95
N GLY A 36 -1.62 13.17 -12.39
CA GLY A 36 -2.17 14.51 -12.22
C GLY A 36 -1.76 15.22 -10.95
N ILE A 37 -1.11 14.53 -10.01
CA ILE A 37 -0.75 15.16 -8.75
C ILE A 37 0.30 16.26 -8.93
N ALA A 38 1.19 16.09 -9.89
CA ALA A 38 2.22 17.10 -10.17
C ALA A 38 1.63 18.41 -10.67
N GLU A 39 0.43 18.38 -11.23
CA GLU A 39 -0.22 19.55 -11.81
C GLU A 39 -0.95 20.40 -10.79
N ASN A 40 -1.65 19.76 -9.84
CA ASN A 40 -2.46 20.51 -8.89
C ASN A 40 -2.30 20.06 -7.44
N GLY A 41 -1.46 19.06 -7.18
CA GLY A 41 -1.19 18.59 -5.83
C GLY A 41 -2.31 17.74 -5.22
N MET A 42 -3.25 17.28 -6.05
CA MET A 42 -4.39 16.52 -5.54
C MET A 42 -4.55 15.20 -6.29
N LEU A 43 -5.01 14.19 -5.55
CA LEU A 43 -5.42 12.93 -6.16
C LEU A 43 -6.74 13.17 -6.91
N ARG A 44 -6.82 12.68 -8.13
CA ARG A 44 -8.04 12.82 -8.94
C ARG A 44 -9.09 11.84 -8.47
N GLU A 45 -10.34 12.27 -8.55
CA GLU A 45 -11.49 11.47 -8.12
C GLU A 45 -11.53 10.11 -8.81
N ALA A 46 -11.37 10.09 -10.12
CA ALA A 46 -11.40 8.82 -10.87
C ALA A 46 -10.27 7.88 -10.46
N ASN A 47 -9.10 8.44 -10.16
CA ASN A 47 -7.95 7.63 -9.74
C ASN A 47 -8.16 7.07 -8.34
N MET A 48 -8.75 7.87 -7.46
CA MET A 48 -9.09 7.40 -6.11
C MET A 48 -10.13 6.29 -6.18
N ASP A 49 -11.17 6.46 -6.96
CA ASP A 49 -12.23 5.45 -7.11
C ASP A 49 -11.66 4.12 -7.57
N ARG A 50 -10.82 4.17 -8.59
CA ARG A 50 -10.19 2.97 -9.14
C ARG A 50 -9.31 2.28 -8.11
N SER A 51 -8.52 3.06 -7.40
CA SER A 51 -7.59 2.53 -6.40
C SER A 51 -8.32 1.97 -5.19
N ILE A 52 -9.38 2.62 -4.75
CA ILE A 52 -10.19 2.15 -3.63
C ILE A 52 -10.82 0.79 -3.94
N LYS A 53 -11.31 0.62 -5.17
CA LYS A 53 -11.88 -0.67 -5.59
C LYS A 53 -10.84 -1.79 -5.50
N VAL A 54 -9.62 -1.51 -5.90
CA VAL A 54 -8.54 -2.49 -5.86
C VAL A 54 -8.19 -2.83 -4.41
N VAL A 55 -8.03 -1.83 -3.56
CA VAL A 55 -7.72 -2.05 -2.14
C VAL A 55 -8.83 -2.86 -1.47
N ARG A 56 -10.08 -2.52 -1.77
CA ARG A 56 -11.22 -3.23 -1.22
C ARG A 56 -11.20 -4.72 -1.61
N ALA A 57 -10.91 -5.01 -2.86
CA ALA A 57 -10.83 -6.38 -3.34
C ALA A 57 -9.69 -7.15 -2.66
N MET A 58 -8.55 -6.50 -2.50
CA MET A 58 -7.39 -7.10 -1.83
C MET A 58 -7.67 -7.37 -0.36
N ALA A 59 -8.31 -6.42 0.31
CA ALA A 59 -8.67 -6.58 1.72
C ALA A 59 -9.66 -7.72 1.91
N ALA A 60 -10.64 -7.84 1.02
CA ALA A 60 -11.61 -8.93 1.07
C ALA A 60 -10.93 -10.29 0.87
N ASN A 61 -10.00 -10.36 -0.08
CA ASN A 61 -9.25 -11.58 -0.30
C ASN A 61 -8.41 -11.96 0.91
N ALA A 62 -7.72 -10.99 1.50
CA ALA A 62 -6.91 -11.23 2.68
C ALA A 62 -7.75 -11.84 3.81
N ARG A 63 -8.90 -11.24 4.09
CA ARG A 63 -9.79 -11.70 5.16
C ARG A 63 -10.36 -13.08 4.86
N HIS A 64 -10.74 -13.31 3.62
CA HIS A 64 -11.24 -14.61 3.20
C HIS A 64 -10.22 -15.72 3.43
N MET A 65 -8.95 -15.39 3.24
CA MET A 65 -7.86 -16.35 3.43
C MET A 65 -7.35 -16.41 4.87
N GLY A 66 -7.97 -15.68 5.78
CA GLY A 66 -7.61 -15.71 7.20
C GLY A 66 -6.50 -14.76 7.60
N PHE A 67 -6.18 -13.78 6.76
CA PHE A 67 -5.14 -12.80 7.06
C PHE A 67 -5.74 -11.44 7.42
N VAL A 68 -4.96 -10.65 8.13
CA VAL A 68 -5.34 -9.27 8.46
C VAL A 68 -4.75 -8.35 7.39
N PRO A 69 -5.57 -7.62 6.66
CA PRO A 69 -5.02 -6.67 5.67
C PRO A 69 -4.37 -5.47 6.37
N ALA A 70 -3.18 -5.13 5.91
CA ALA A 70 -2.45 -3.95 6.38
C ALA A 70 -2.04 -3.14 5.15
N ALA A 71 -2.37 -1.87 5.13
CA ALA A 71 -2.14 -1.02 3.96
C ALA A 71 -1.19 0.13 4.26
N TYR A 72 -0.28 0.37 3.34
CA TYR A 72 0.64 1.50 3.38
C TYR A 72 0.48 2.32 2.11
N ALA A 73 0.69 3.61 2.22
CA ALA A 73 0.72 4.49 1.06
C ALA A 73 1.99 5.33 1.09
N THR A 74 2.53 5.61 -0.07
CA THR A 74 3.78 6.33 -0.20
C THR A 74 3.61 7.64 -0.97
N SER A 75 4.54 8.00 -1.85
CA SER A 75 4.71 9.36 -2.36
C SER A 75 3.44 10.06 -2.86
N ALA A 76 2.63 9.44 -3.70
CA ALA A 76 1.47 10.14 -4.24
C ALA A 76 0.48 10.54 -3.16
N VAL A 77 0.17 9.61 -2.25
CA VAL A 77 -0.76 9.90 -1.15
C VAL A 77 -0.13 10.86 -0.16
N ARG A 78 1.15 10.61 0.17
CA ARG A 78 1.87 11.47 1.12
C ARG A 78 1.86 12.93 0.68
N ASP A 79 2.07 13.17 -0.61
CA ASP A 79 2.22 14.52 -1.15
C ASP A 79 0.88 15.16 -1.54
N ALA A 80 -0.21 14.43 -1.47
CA ALA A 80 -1.50 14.93 -1.89
C ALA A 80 -2.15 15.83 -0.84
N LYS A 81 -2.70 16.94 -1.31
CA LYS A 81 -3.44 17.85 -0.42
C LYS A 81 -4.71 17.21 0.11
N ASN A 82 -5.31 16.31 -0.65
CA ASN A 82 -6.52 15.58 -0.24
C ASN A 82 -6.20 14.18 0.29
N GLN A 83 -5.04 14.00 0.89
CA GLN A 83 -4.59 12.76 1.49
C GLN A 83 -5.63 12.17 2.45
N SER A 84 -6.13 13.00 3.36
CA SER A 84 -7.09 12.55 4.38
C SER A 84 -8.38 12.02 3.76
N GLU A 85 -8.84 12.64 2.69
CA GLU A 85 -10.03 12.17 1.99
C GLU A 85 -9.82 10.75 1.47
N PHE A 86 -8.69 10.49 0.85
CA PHE A 86 -8.39 9.16 0.32
C PHE A 86 -8.32 8.13 1.44
N VAL A 87 -7.60 8.43 2.51
CA VAL A 87 -7.44 7.53 3.65
C VAL A 87 -8.81 7.21 4.28
N ASN A 88 -9.63 8.22 4.46
CA ASN A 88 -10.97 8.03 5.04
C ASN A 88 -11.88 7.21 4.12
N ARG A 89 -11.81 7.43 2.83
CA ARG A 89 -12.61 6.68 1.86
C ARG A 89 -12.23 5.21 1.82
N VAL A 90 -10.93 4.90 1.93
CA VAL A 90 -10.49 3.51 2.01
C VAL A 90 -11.07 2.85 3.27
N PHE A 91 -10.98 3.54 4.40
CA PHE A 91 -11.50 3.01 5.65
C PHE A 91 -13.01 2.76 5.57
N GLU A 92 -13.75 3.70 5.02
CA GLU A 92 -15.19 3.55 4.85
C GLU A 92 -15.54 2.40 3.91
N ALA A 93 -14.73 2.18 2.90
CA ALA A 93 -15.00 1.15 1.89
C ALA A 93 -14.71 -0.27 2.40
N CYS A 94 -13.69 -0.44 3.21
CA CYS A 94 -13.25 -1.80 3.58
C CYS A 94 -12.70 -1.94 5.00
N GLY A 95 -12.77 -0.90 5.81
CA GLY A 95 -12.32 -0.98 7.20
C GLY A 95 -10.82 -1.04 7.39
N VAL A 96 -10.05 -0.78 6.35
CA VAL A 96 -8.59 -0.78 6.43
C VAL A 96 -8.08 0.63 6.62
N ARG A 97 -7.27 0.83 7.65
CA ARG A 97 -6.66 2.12 7.90
C ARG A 97 -5.32 2.19 7.18
N VAL A 98 -5.21 3.13 6.26
CA VAL A 98 -3.98 3.30 5.48
C VAL A 98 -2.94 4.05 6.32
N ASP A 99 -1.75 3.49 6.43
CA ASP A 99 -0.62 4.13 7.09
C ASP A 99 0.18 4.88 6.02
N VAL A 100 0.13 6.21 6.06
CA VAL A 100 0.85 7.03 5.08
C VAL A 100 2.27 7.22 5.58
N LEU A 101 3.22 6.65 4.86
CA LEU A 101 4.61 6.64 5.29
C LEU A 101 5.30 7.95 4.90
N SER A 102 6.03 8.53 5.86
CA SER A 102 6.96 9.61 5.57
C SER A 102 8.15 9.05 4.78
N GLY A 103 8.91 9.90 4.14
CA GLY A 103 10.12 9.45 3.46
C GLY A 103 11.09 8.74 4.40
N GLU A 104 11.21 9.22 5.62
CA GLU A 104 12.05 8.59 6.64
C GLU A 104 11.56 7.20 7.01
N ARG A 105 10.26 7.06 7.28
CA ARG A 105 9.69 5.77 7.64
C ARG A 105 9.77 4.79 6.49
N GLU A 106 9.58 5.28 5.29
CA GLU A 106 9.69 4.46 4.09
C GLU A 106 11.08 3.86 3.98
N ALA A 107 12.11 4.69 4.14
CA ALA A 107 13.50 4.24 4.12
C ALA A 107 13.81 3.28 5.26
N GLU A 108 13.26 3.53 6.44
CA GLU A 108 13.44 2.67 7.59
C GLU A 108 12.86 1.27 7.36
N TYR A 109 11.66 1.19 6.80
CA TYR A 109 11.05 -0.11 6.48
C TYR A 109 11.89 -0.85 5.45
N ALA A 110 12.35 -0.16 4.43
CA ALA A 110 13.17 -0.78 3.40
C ALA A 110 14.49 -1.30 3.99
N PHE A 111 15.08 -0.55 4.89
CA PHE A 111 16.30 -0.96 5.55
C PHE A 111 16.09 -2.22 6.39
N ARG A 112 15.00 -2.27 7.15
CA ARG A 112 14.67 -3.45 7.96
C ARG A 112 14.44 -4.66 7.09
N ALA A 113 13.73 -4.49 5.99
CA ALA A 113 13.47 -5.58 5.05
C ALA A 113 14.77 -6.14 4.49
N ALA A 114 15.72 -5.27 4.16
CA ALA A 114 17.01 -5.69 3.63
C ALA A 114 17.84 -6.42 4.68
N ALA A 115 17.66 -6.11 5.95
CA ALA A 115 18.40 -6.72 7.05
C ALA A 115 17.85 -8.07 7.48
N GLU A 116 16.63 -8.41 7.09
CA GLU A 116 16.01 -9.68 7.46
C GLU A 116 16.70 -10.85 6.77
N PRO A 117 17.08 -11.88 7.52
CA PRO A 117 17.77 -13.03 6.91
C PRO A 117 16.98 -13.72 5.82
N ASN A 118 15.67 -13.76 5.96
CA ASN A 118 14.80 -14.40 4.98
C ASN A 118 14.32 -13.45 3.91
N GLY A 119 14.74 -12.24 3.95
CA GLY A 119 14.40 -11.22 2.98
C GLY A 119 12.91 -11.09 2.78
N GLY A 120 12.41 -9.99 2.49
CA GLY A 120 11.11 -9.91 1.89
C GLY A 120 9.89 -10.15 2.74
N LEU A 121 10.00 -10.19 4.04
CA LEU A 121 8.79 -10.19 4.84
C LEU A 121 7.97 -8.96 4.54
N ILE A 122 8.66 -7.90 4.28
CA ILE A 122 8.02 -6.65 3.93
C ILE A 122 8.58 -6.23 2.60
N ASP A 123 8.02 -6.76 1.56
CA ASP A 123 8.32 -6.25 0.25
C ASP A 123 7.33 -5.13 -0.02
N ILE A 124 7.50 -4.06 0.70
CA ILE A 124 6.71 -2.87 0.47
C ILE A 124 7.35 -2.19 -0.70
N GLY A 125 7.12 -2.77 -1.87
CA GLY A 125 7.89 -2.30 -2.98
C GLY A 125 7.23 -1.17 -3.69
N GLY A 126 7.47 -0.04 -3.50
CA GLY A 126 7.31 1.05 -4.44
C GLY A 126 8.71 1.38 -4.90
N ALA A 127 8.85 2.22 -5.87
CA ALA A 127 10.15 2.66 -6.33
C ALA A 127 10.98 3.20 -5.20
N SER A 128 10.36 3.83 -4.22
CA SER A 128 11.04 4.42 -3.08
C SER A 128 11.74 3.41 -2.21
N PHE A 129 11.26 2.18 -2.16
CA PHE A 129 11.85 1.16 -1.32
C PHE A 129 13.02 0.46 -1.95
N GLN A 130 13.15 0.54 -3.24
CA GLN A 130 14.26 -0.12 -3.94
C GLN A 130 15.59 0.52 -3.63
N LEU A 131 15.57 1.75 -3.16
CA LEU A 131 16.79 2.50 -2.92
C LEU A 131 17.60 1.99 -1.74
N VAL A 132 17.00 1.22 -0.88
CA VAL A 132 17.62 0.80 0.36
C VAL A 132 17.91 -0.68 0.38
N ALA A 133 17.52 -1.38 -0.62
CA ALA A 133 17.68 -2.82 -0.70
C ALA A 133 19.14 -3.26 -0.79
#